data_62cbdaaf5ac99b088b26735cfb811877
#
_entry.id   62cbdaaf5ac99b088b26735cfb811877
#
_cell.length_a   1.000
_cell.length_b   1.000
_cell.length_c   1.000
_cell.angle_alpha   90.00
_cell.angle_beta   90.00
_cell.angle_gamma   90.00
#
_symmetry.space_group_name_H-M   'P 1'
#
loop_
_entity.id
_entity.type
_entity.pdbx_description
1 polymer ?
#
loop_
_entity_poly.entity_id
_entity_poly.type
_entity_poly.pdbx_seq_one_letter_code
_entity_poly.pdbx_strand_id
1 'polypeptide(L)'
;DTLDGEATNGDADKEEEQEEDIEFDTPEGRMVFDRSFTARIIQADDALKARYSELKNYMLGFKGVKNRISWRRETYSMDRKMVAMFSVRGKTLCLYLAADPTRFDNSKYNVENMSETASRRKTPLLFRIKSDRRTAYAKQLIDIVMQENGGVKTERRPVDYTSPYRSNDALVKRGLIRITQTTAKHPFGTTDKK
;
A
#
# COMPACT_ATOMS: atom_id res chain seq x y z
N ASP A 1 27.76 23.36 18.14
CA ASP A 1 26.66 23.90 17.34
C ASP A 1 26.48 23.04 16.09
N THR A 2 25.67 22.02 16.23
CA THR A 2 25.28 21.10 15.17
C THR A 2 23.88 21.47 14.73
N LEU A 3 23.76 21.98 13.52
CA LEU A 3 22.49 22.15 12.83
C LEU A 3 22.24 20.87 12.06
N ASP A 4 21.39 20.01 12.63
CA ASP A 4 20.83 18.84 11.93
C ASP A 4 19.82 19.34 10.91
N GLY A 5 20.21 19.29 9.64
CA GLY A 5 19.30 19.47 8.52
C GLY A 5 18.39 18.26 8.41
N GLU A 6 17.13 18.40 8.79
CA GLU A 6 16.07 17.45 8.42
C GLU A 6 15.92 17.44 6.89
N ALA A 7 16.51 16.44 6.27
CA ALA A 7 16.23 16.13 4.87
C ALA A 7 14.78 15.65 4.77
N THR A 8 13.98 16.38 4.03
CA THR A 8 12.58 16.12 3.76
C THR A 8 12.40 14.78 3.03
N ASN A 9 12.02 13.74 3.78
CA ASN A 9 11.69 12.40 3.28
C ASN A 9 10.37 12.34 2.48
N GLY A 10 9.89 13.47 1.97
CA GLY A 10 8.60 13.57 1.29
C GLY A 10 8.62 13.29 -0.21
N ASP A 11 9.78 13.39 -0.86
CA ASP A 11 9.82 13.35 -2.34
C ASP A 11 9.97 11.93 -2.92
N ALA A 12 10.71 11.05 -2.26
CA ALA A 12 10.82 9.66 -2.70
C ALA A 12 9.51 8.87 -2.56
N ASP A 13 8.71 9.17 -1.52
CA ASP A 13 7.37 8.60 -1.35
C ASP A 13 6.40 9.11 -2.44
N LYS A 14 6.57 10.34 -2.91
CA LYS A 14 5.72 10.93 -3.96
C LYS A 14 6.00 10.32 -5.34
N GLU A 15 7.25 10.01 -5.67
CA GLU A 15 7.62 9.41 -6.95
C GLU A 15 7.10 7.97 -7.09
N GLU A 16 7.17 7.15 -6.03
CA GLU A 16 6.59 5.80 -6.02
C GLU A 16 5.05 5.81 -6.03
N GLU A 17 4.43 6.88 -5.52
CA GLU A 17 2.97 7.02 -5.43
C GLU A 17 2.34 7.59 -6.70
N GLN A 18 3.08 8.36 -7.51
CA GLN A 18 2.57 9.01 -8.72
C GLN A 18 2.28 8.04 -9.87
N GLU A 19 2.98 6.90 -9.96
CA GLU A 19 2.78 5.91 -11.02
C GLU A 19 1.41 5.20 -10.98
N GLU A 20 0.64 5.37 -9.90
CA GLU A 20 -0.61 4.63 -9.67
C GLU A 20 -1.87 5.49 -9.78
N ASP A 21 -1.74 6.79 -9.93
CA ASP A 21 -2.89 7.68 -10.09
C ASP A 21 -3.36 7.69 -11.55
N ILE A 22 -4.67 7.71 -11.74
CA ILE A 22 -5.25 7.82 -13.07
C ILE A 22 -5.16 9.28 -13.51
N GLU A 23 -4.42 9.53 -14.57
CA GLU A 23 -4.20 10.86 -15.11
C GLU A 23 -4.91 11.02 -16.45
N PHE A 24 -5.57 12.16 -16.64
CA PHE A 24 -6.22 12.53 -17.89
C PHE A 24 -5.82 13.95 -18.28
N ASP A 25 -5.42 14.11 -19.53
CA ASP A 25 -5.23 15.42 -20.12
C ASP A 25 -6.59 15.99 -20.58
N THR A 26 -6.91 17.19 -20.13
CA THR A 26 -8.08 17.94 -20.56
C THR A 26 -7.64 19.26 -21.18
N PRO A 27 -8.49 19.94 -22.00
CA PRO A 27 -8.17 21.25 -22.55
C PRO A 27 -7.83 22.31 -21.47
N GLU A 28 -8.32 22.10 -20.25
CA GLU A 28 -8.18 23.02 -19.12
C GLU A 28 -7.00 22.65 -18.19
N GLY A 29 -6.29 21.55 -18.48
CA GLY A 29 -5.17 21.06 -17.71
C GLY A 29 -5.22 19.57 -17.45
N ARG A 30 -4.32 19.08 -16.60
CA ARG A 30 -4.22 17.68 -16.24
C ARG A 30 -5.08 17.38 -15.02
N MET A 31 -5.96 16.38 -15.12
CA MET A 31 -6.74 15.86 -13.99
C MET A 31 -6.11 14.60 -13.45
N VAL A 32 -5.93 14.53 -12.14
CA VAL A 32 -5.40 13.38 -11.43
C VAL A 32 -6.44 12.87 -10.44
N PHE A 33 -6.78 11.58 -10.57
CA PHE A 33 -7.66 10.88 -9.65
C PHE A 33 -6.80 10.13 -8.62
N ASP A 34 -6.56 10.76 -7.48
CA ASP A 34 -5.83 10.15 -6.37
C ASP A 34 -6.75 9.21 -5.58
N ARG A 35 -6.55 7.91 -5.77
CA ARG A 35 -7.34 6.86 -5.14
C ARG A 35 -6.75 6.43 -3.79
N SER A 36 -7.59 6.41 -2.76
CA SER A 36 -7.22 5.82 -1.47
C SER A 36 -7.00 4.30 -1.55
N PHE A 37 -6.31 3.74 -0.57
CA PHE A 37 -6.20 2.29 -0.41
C PHE A 37 -7.57 1.60 -0.43
N THR A 38 -8.54 2.13 0.29
CA THR A 38 -9.91 1.61 0.33
C THR A 38 -10.57 1.64 -1.05
N ALA A 39 -10.40 2.73 -1.81
CA ALA A 39 -10.91 2.82 -3.18
C ALA A 39 -10.27 1.77 -4.10
N ARG A 40 -8.96 1.55 -3.98
CA ARG A 40 -8.25 0.53 -4.76
C ARG A 40 -8.74 -0.89 -4.46
N ILE A 41 -9.02 -1.20 -3.19
CA ILE A 41 -9.62 -2.49 -2.80
C ILE A 41 -11.05 -2.62 -3.37
N ILE A 42 -11.88 -1.60 -3.24
CA ILE A 42 -13.26 -1.63 -3.76
C ILE A 42 -13.29 -1.83 -5.28
N GLN A 43 -12.37 -1.21 -6.01
CA GLN A 43 -12.28 -1.30 -7.47
C GLN A 43 -11.43 -2.47 -7.98
N ALA A 44 -10.81 -3.24 -7.10
CA ALA A 44 -10.06 -4.43 -7.46
C ALA A 44 -10.96 -5.53 -7.98
N ASP A 45 -10.37 -6.52 -8.66
CA ASP A 45 -11.08 -7.73 -9.05
C ASP A 45 -11.44 -8.61 -7.83
N ASP A 46 -12.35 -9.54 -8.03
CA ASP A 46 -12.86 -10.40 -6.95
C ASP A 46 -11.76 -11.28 -6.35
N ALA A 47 -10.78 -11.69 -7.15
CA ALA A 47 -9.66 -12.50 -6.70
C ALA A 47 -8.75 -11.72 -5.73
N LEU A 48 -8.42 -10.45 -6.04
CA LEU A 48 -7.65 -9.60 -5.14
C LEU A 48 -8.41 -9.32 -3.85
N LYS A 49 -9.71 -9.00 -3.94
CA LYS A 49 -10.57 -8.76 -2.77
C LYS A 49 -10.62 -9.98 -1.85
N ALA A 50 -10.79 -11.18 -2.42
CA ALA A 50 -10.81 -12.43 -1.66
C ALA A 50 -9.48 -12.68 -0.93
N ARG A 51 -8.36 -12.49 -1.61
CA ARG A 51 -7.01 -12.63 -1.02
C ARG A 51 -6.76 -11.60 0.08
N TYR A 52 -7.17 -10.36 -0.15
CA TYR A 52 -7.08 -9.32 0.88
C TYR A 52 -7.89 -9.68 2.11
N SER A 53 -9.17 -10.08 1.95
CA SER A 53 -10.04 -10.46 3.06
C SER A 53 -9.47 -11.65 3.84
N GLU A 54 -8.97 -12.67 3.13
CA GLU A 54 -8.35 -13.84 3.73
C GLU A 54 -7.10 -13.49 4.56
N LEU A 55 -6.20 -12.70 4.00
CA LEU A 55 -4.95 -12.33 4.68
C LEU A 55 -5.18 -11.33 5.82
N LYS A 56 -6.17 -10.45 5.70
CA LYS A 56 -6.57 -9.57 6.79
C LYS A 56 -7.10 -10.35 7.98
N ASN A 57 -7.98 -11.32 7.75
CA ASN A 57 -8.44 -12.22 8.80
C ASN A 57 -7.27 -13.00 9.43
N TYR A 58 -6.35 -13.48 8.62
CA TYR A 58 -5.18 -14.22 9.09
C TYR A 58 -4.30 -13.38 10.03
N MET A 59 -4.01 -12.15 9.64
CA MET A 59 -3.24 -11.19 10.47
C MET A 59 -3.95 -10.87 11.78
N LEU A 60 -5.24 -10.55 11.70
CA LEU A 60 -6.04 -10.20 12.88
C LEU A 60 -6.35 -11.40 13.78
N GLY A 61 -6.06 -12.62 13.33
CA GLY A 61 -6.12 -13.85 14.11
C GLY A 61 -5.01 -13.97 15.15
N PHE A 62 -3.98 -13.14 15.12
CA PHE A 62 -2.96 -13.10 16.18
C PHE A 62 -3.38 -12.16 17.30
N LYS A 63 -3.20 -12.62 18.55
CA LYS A 63 -3.55 -11.85 19.75
C LYS A 63 -2.80 -10.52 19.78
N GLY A 64 -3.52 -9.44 20.02
CA GLY A 64 -2.94 -8.11 20.19
C GLY A 64 -2.58 -7.39 18.89
N VAL A 65 -2.78 -8.00 17.73
CA VAL A 65 -2.61 -7.33 16.45
C VAL A 65 -3.72 -6.33 16.23
N LYS A 66 -3.34 -5.10 15.90
CA LYS A 66 -4.24 -4.00 15.55
C LYS A 66 -3.93 -3.52 14.15
N ASN A 67 -4.96 -3.13 13.40
CA ASN A 67 -4.80 -2.54 12.08
C ASN A 67 -5.24 -1.07 12.05
N ARG A 68 -4.67 -0.34 11.11
CA ARG A 68 -5.04 1.04 10.81
C ARG A 68 -5.01 1.26 9.31
N ILE A 69 -6.11 1.73 8.75
CA ILE A 69 -6.19 2.14 7.34
C ILE A 69 -5.87 3.63 7.25
N SER A 70 -4.94 3.97 6.38
CA SER A 70 -4.60 5.33 5.97
C SER A 70 -4.93 5.53 4.49
N TRP A 71 -4.66 6.72 3.96
CA TRP A 71 -4.96 7.02 2.55
C TRP A 71 -4.30 6.04 1.57
N ARG A 72 -3.03 5.67 1.80
CA ARG A 72 -2.24 4.87 0.86
C ARG A 72 -2.12 3.38 1.24
N ARG A 73 -2.38 3.01 2.49
CA ARG A 73 -2.01 1.69 3.01
C ARG A 73 -2.80 1.29 4.24
N GLU A 74 -2.81 -0.01 4.52
CA GLU A 74 -3.25 -0.55 5.81
C GLU A 74 -2.05 -1.12 6.55
N THR A 75 -1.85 -0.67 7.78
CA THR A 75 -0.74 -1.11 8.65
C THR A 75 -1.23 -2.02 9.76
N TYR A 76 -0.40 -2.97 10.14
CA TYR A 76 -0.64 -3.89 11.25
C TYR A 76 0.47 -3.76 12.27
N SER A 77 0.08 -3.62 13.53
CA SER A 77 1.01 -3.45 14.63
C SER A 77 0.70 -4.42 15.76
N MET A 78 1.74 -4.90 16.42
CA MET A 78 1.69 -5.68 17.64
C MET A 78 2.60 -5.01 18.66
N ASP A 79 2.10 -4.78 19.88
CA ASP A 79 2.84 -4.09 20.95
C ASP A 79 3.46 -2.74 20.48
N ARG A 80 2.68 -1.94 19.74
CA ARG A 80 3.08 -0.66 19.14
C ARG A 80 4.15 -0.74 18.04
N LYS A 81 4.63 -1.93 17.72
CA LYS A 81 5.60 -2.16 16.65
C LYS A 81 4.86 -2.55 15.37
N MET A 82 5.15 -1.86 14.27
CA MET A 82 4.63 -2.24 12.95
C MET A 82 5.25 -3.58 12.53
N VAL A 83 4.43 -4.55 12.21
CA VAL A 83 4.84 -5.89 11.79
C VAL A 83 4.55 -6.16 10.32
N ALA A 84 3.53 -5.50 9.77
CA ALA A 84 3.14 -5.67 8.38
C ALA A 84 2.39 -4.46 7.83
N MET A 85 2.29 -4.41 6.51
CA MET A 85 1.56 -3.38 5.79
C MET A 85 1.04 -3.94 4.47
N PHE A 86 -0.19 -3.57 4.10
CA PHE A 86 -0.73 -3.79 2.76
C PHE A 86 -0.78 -2.49 1.96
N SER A 87 -0.46 -2.59 0.68
CA SER A 87 -0.81 -1.61 -0.34
C SER A 87 -1.31 -2.32 -1.60
N VAL A 88 -1.90 -1.58 -2.52
CA VAL A 88 -2.32 -2.09 -3.83
C VAL A 88 -1.57 -1.30 -4.90
N ARG A 89 -0.84 -2.00 -5.75
CA ARG A 89 -0.14 -1.43 -6.91
C ARG A 89 -0.72 -2.02 -8.19
N GLY A 90 -1.36 -1.17 -8.99
CA GLY A 90 -2.11 -1.61 -10.16
C GLY A 90 -3.16 -2.66 -9.77
N LYS A 91 -3.00 -3.89 -10.26
CA LYS A 91 -3.88 -5.03 -9.95
C LYS A 91 -3.26 -6.03 -8.95
N THR A 92 -2.22 -5.61 -8.22
CA THR A 92 -1.46 -6.50 -7.34
C THR A 92 -1.59 -6.06 -5.89
N LEU A 93 -1.96 -7.00 -5.02
CA LEU A 93 -1.90 -6.83 -3.57
C LEU A 93 -0.44 -7.00 -3.13
N CYS A 94 0.10 -5.97 -2.46
CA CYS A 94 1.47 -5.94 -1.97
C CYS A 94 1.48 -6.06 -0.45
N LEU A 95 2.20 -7.06 0.05
CA LEU A 95 2.44 -7.27 1.48
C LEU A 95 3.87 -6.86 1.80
N TYR A 96 4.01 -5.94 2.75
CA TYR A 96 5.30 -5.54 3.31
C TYR A 96 5.41 -6.08 4.72
N LEU A 97 6.56 -6.70 5.06
CA LEU A 97 6.77 -7.34 6.36
C LEU A 97 8.01 -6.79 7.06
N ALA A 98 7.94 -6.73 8.39
CA ALA A 98 9.05 -6.33 9.26
C ALA A 98 10.02 -7.50 9.45
N ALA A 99 10.67 -7.91 8.37
CA ALA A 99 11.69 -8.94 8.34
C ALA A 99 12.83 -8.53 7.42
N ASP A 100 14.04 -9.02 7.68
CA ASP A 100 15.18 -8.81 6.80
C ASP A 100 15.00 -9.60 5.50
N PRO A 101 14.86 -8.93 4.34
CA PRO A 101 14.63 -9.62 3.07
C PRO A 101 15.77 -10.56 2.67
N THR A 102 17.01 -10.26 3.06
CA THR A 102 18.19 -11.07 2.69
C THR A 102 18.12 -12.49 3.23
N ARG A 103 17.37 -12.71 4.31
CA ARG A 103 17.14 -14.06 4.87
C ARG A 103 16.38 -14.98 3.91
N PHE A 104 15.73 -14.42 2.92
CA PHE A 104 14.89 -15.13 1.96
C PHE A 104 15.49 -15.15 0.55
N ASP A 105 16.74 -14.71 0.40
CA ASP A 105 17.46 -14.78 -0.87
C ASP A 105 17.50 -16.24 -1.37
N ASN A 106 17.23 -16.39 -2.68
CA ASN A 106 17.14 -17.70 -3.34
C ASN A 106 16.09 -18.66 -2.75
N SER A 107 15.15 -18.16 -1.95
CA SER A 107 14.07 -18.95 -1.40
C SER A 107 12.90 -19.09 -2.39
N LYS A 108 11.99 -20.04 -2.08
CA LYS A 108 10.75 -20.24 -2.83
C LYS A 108 9.83 -19.00 -2.82
N TYR A 109 10.03 -18.07 -1.89
CA TYR A 109 9.14 -16.92 -1.70
C TYR A 109 9.35 -15.84 -2.76
N ASN A 110 10.57 -15.69 -3.28
CA ASN A 110 10.89 -14.66 -4.25
C ASN A 110 10.42 -13.28 -3.78
N VAL A 111 11.03 -12.79 -2.72
CA VAL A 111 10.76 -11.48 -2.10
C VAL A 111 11.58 -10.37 -2.75
N GLU A 112 11.11 -9.14 -2.62
CA GLU A 112 11.83 -7.95 -3.05
C GLU A 112 12.38 -7.22 -1.82
N ASN A 113 13.60 -6.68 -1.94
CA ASN A 113 14.25 -5.93 -0.87
C ASN A 113 13.99 -4.43 -1.05
N MET A 114 13.26 -3.84 -0.10
CA MET A 114 12.92 -2.41 -0.07
C MET A 114 13.68 -1.64 1.01
N SER A 115 14.79 -2.17 1.52
CA SER A 115 15.57 -1.56 2.61
C SER A 115 16.12 -0.18 2.28
N GLU A 116 16.41 0.08 1.01
CA GLU A 116 16.92 1.36 0.52
C GLU A 116 15.82 2.44 0.47
N THR A 117 14.54 2.03 0.47
CA THR A 117 13.42 2.97 0.45
C THR A 117 13.12 3.47 1.84
N ALA A 118 13.28 4.77 2.09
CA ALA A 118 13.15 5.37 3.42
C ALA A 118 11.81 5.06 4.11
N SER A 119 10.71 5.12 3.37
CA SER A 119 9.36 4.83 3.87
C SER A 119 9.10 3.35 4.18
N ARG A 120 9.98 2.45 3.72
CA ARG A 120 9.86 1.00 3.89
C ARG A 120 10.82 0.41 4.92
N ARG A 121 11.64 1.22 5.58
CA ARG A 121 12.65 0.75 6.56
C ARG A 121 12.07 -0.11 7.68
N LYS A 122 10.83 0.14 8.11
CA LYS A 122 10.16 -0.66 9.15
C LYS A 122 9.61 -1.98 8.63
N THR A 123 9.33 -2.07 7.33
CA THR A 123 8.77 -3.25 6.64
C THR A 123 9.46 -3.45 5.30
N PRO A 124 10.77 -3.80 5.30
CA PRO A 124 11.60 -3.78 4.10
C PRO A 124 11.38 -4.98 3.16
N LEU A 125 10.71 -6.02 3.61
CA LEU A 125 10.42 -7.20 2.80
C LEU A 125 9.12 -6.99 2.04
N LEU A 126 9.19 -6.88 0.71
CA LEU A 126 8.01 -6.81 -0.15
C LEU A 126 7.70 -8.19 -0.76
N PHE A 127 6.46 -8.61 -0.61
CA PHE A 127 5.92 -9.83 -1.19
C PHE A 127 4.66 -9.52 -2.01
N ARG A 128 4.70 -9.78 -3.33
CA ARG A 128 3.58 -9.53 -4.24
C ARG A 128 2.67 -10.74 -4.33
N ILE A 129 1.37 -10.53 -4.11
CA ILE A 129 0.37 -11.61 -4.04
C ILE A 129 -0.48 -11.59 -5.30
N LYS A 130 -0.16 -12.50 -6.24
CA LYS A 130 -0.80 -12.59 -7.56
C LYS A 130 -1.57 -13.90 -7.79
N SER A 131 -1.50 -14.84 -6.85
CA SER A 131 -2.11 -16.16 -6.98
C SER A 131 -2.44 -16.76 -5.61
N ASP A 132 -3.24 -17.81 -5.59
CA ASP A 132 -3.60 -18.54 -4.36
C ASP A 132 -2.38 -19.21 -3.72
N ARG A 133 -1.45 -19.72 -4.56
CA ARG A 133 -0.16 -20.25 -4.07
C ARG A 133 0.63 -19.17 -3.34
N ARG A 134 0.66 -17.95 -3.88
CA ARG A 134 1.35 -16.84 -3.21
C ARG A 134 0.61 -16.37 -1.96
N THR A 135 -0.71 -16.51 -1.91
CA THR A 135 -1.49 -16.28 -0.67
C THR A 135 -1.08 -17.27 0.42
N ALA A 136 -0.90 -18.54 0.10
CA ALA A 136 -0.40 -19.53 1.05
C ALA A 136 1.02 -19.20 1.53
N TYR A 137 1.91 -18.76 0.63
CA TYR A 137 3.25 -18.31 0.99
C TYR A 137 3.24 -17.04 1.85
N ALA A 138 2.34 -16.12 1.58
CA ALA A 138 2.15 -14.93 2.41
C ALA A 138 1.83 -15.31 3.86
N LYS A 139 0.95 -16.30 4.08
CA LYS A 139 0.65 -16.79 5.43
C LYS A 139 1.88 -17.37 6.13
N GLN A 140 2.73 -18.12 5.40
CA GLN A 140 3.97 -18.65 5.96
C GLN A 140 4.94 -17.54 6.37
N LEU A 141 5.10 -16.50 5.55
CA LEU A 141 5.92 -15.33 5.87
C LEU A 141 5.36 -14.54 7.06
N ILE A 142 4.05 -14.38 7.12
CA ILE A 142 3.36 -13.75 8.26
C ILE A 142 3.62 -14.56 9.53
N ASP A 143 3.52 -15.89 9.50
CA ASP A 143 3.81 -16.75 10.66
C ASP A 143 5.22 -16.54 11.18
N ILE A 144 6.22 -16.45 10.30
CA ILE A 144 7.61 -16.20 10.69
C ILE A 144 7.75 -14.87 11.43
N VAL A 145 7.19 -13.79 10.85
CA VAL A 145 7.27 -12.46 11.47
C VAL A 145 6.52 -12.41 12.80
N MET A 146 5.34 -13.02 12.87
CA MET A 146 4.54 -13.04 14.09
C MET A 146 5.20 -13.86 15.20
N GLN A 147 5.78 -15.02 14.89
CA GLN A 147 6.52 -15.83 15.86
C GLN A 147 7.72 -15.07 16.42
N GLU A 148 8.49 -14.37 15.60
CA GLU A 148 9.62 -13.53 16.02
C GLU A 148 9.20 -12.37 16.93
N ASN A 149 7.95 -11.95 16.88
CA ASN A 149 7.40 -10.91 17.75
C ASN A 149 6.54 -11.47 18.90
N GLY A 150 6.61 -12.78 19.16
CA GLY A 150 5.85 -13.41 20.25
C GLY A 150 4.36 -13.56 19.96
N GLY A 151 3.97 -13.56 18.68
CA GLY A 151 2.56 -13.67 18.27
C GLY A 151 1.97 -15.03 18.61
N VAL A 152 0.76 -15.02 19.13
CA VAL A 152 -0.04 -16.21 19.46
C VAL A 152 -1.32 -16.17 18.67
N LYS A 153 -1.63 -17.23 17.94
CA LYS A 153 -2.91 -17.36 17.21
C LYS A 153 -4.05 -17.51 18.21
N THR A 154 -5.16 -16.88 17.89
CA THR A 154 -6.41 -16.97 18.64
C THR A 154 -7.52 -17.45 17.72
N GLU A 155 -8.52 -18.09 18.29
CA GLU A 155 -9.77 -18.37 17.59
C GLU A 155 -10.50 -17.06 17.35
N ARG A 156 -10.70 -16.74 16.07
CA ARG A 156 -11.45 -15.57 15.64
C ARG A 156 -12.42 -15.97 14.54
N ARG A 157 -13.66 -15.53 14.67
CA ARG A 157 -14.63 -15.70 13.59
C ARG A 157 -14.19 -14.84 12.38
N PRO A 158 -14.07 -15.41 11.19
CA PRO A 158 -13.75 -14.67 9.99
C PRO A 158 -14.80 -13.60 9.69
N VAL A 159 -14.32 -12.45 9.22
CA VAL A 159 -15.16 -11.34 8.74
C VAL A 159 -14.97 -11.22 7.24
N ASP A 160 -16.03 -10.96 6.51
CA ASP A 160 -15.95 -10.65 5.09
C ASP A 160 -15.56 -9.18 4.92
N TYR A 161 -14.35 -8.94 4.42
CA TYR A 161 -13.83 -7.61 4.12
C TYR A 161 -13.96 -7.24 2.64
N THR A 162 -14.65 -8.06 1.84
CA THR A 162 -14.94 -7.71 0.45
C THR A 162 -16.05 -6.65 0.38
N SER A 163 -15.99 -5.82 -0.64
CA SER A 163 -17.01 -4.80 -0.93
C SER A 163 -17.36 -4.84 -2.41
N PRO A 164 -18.63 -4.62 -2.78
CA PRO A 164 -19.02 -4.51 -4.18
C PRO A 164 -18.27 -3.39 -4.88
N TYR A 165 -18.01 -3.57 -6.18
CA TYR A 165 -17.41 -2.52 -7.02
C TYR A 165 -18.25 -1.24 -6.99
N ARG A 166 -17.56 -0.10 -6.96
CA ARG A 166 -18.17 1.24 -7.09
C ARG A 166 -17.38 2.07 -8.09
N SER A 167 -18.11 2.87 -8.83
CA SER A 167 -17.55 3.80 -9.83
C SER A 167 -16.70 4.89 -9.17
N ASN A 168 -15.84 5.54 -9.96
CA ASN A 168 -15.07 6.69 -9.52
C ASN A 168 -15.96 7.79 -8.92
N ASP A 169 -17.08 8.12 -9.58
CA ASP A 169 -18.02 9.16 -9.10
C ASP A 169 -18.59 8.82 -7.73
N ALA A 170 -18.97 7.55 -7.51
CA ALA A 170 -19.47 7.11 -6.23
C ALA A 170 -18.42 7.20 -5.13
N LEU A 171 -17.16 6.90 -5.45
CA LEU A 171 -16.04 6.94 -4.50
C LEU A 171 -15.56 8.37 -4.23
N VAL A 172 -15.62 9.27 -5.22
CA VAL A 172 -15.39 10.71 -5.02
C VAL A 172 -16.42 11.29 -4.04
N LYS A 173 -17.70 10.97 -4.24
CA LYS A 173 -18.79 11.41 -3.32
C LYS A 173 -18.58 10.92 -1.88
N ARG A 174 -17.92 9.76 -1.70
CA ARG A 174 -17.59 9.21 -0.39
C ARG A 174 -16.28 9.74 0.20
N GLY A 175 -15.55 10.58 -0.54
CA GLY A 175 -14.25 11.08 -0.13
C GLY A 175 -13.12 10.04 -0.17
N LEU A 176 -13.29 8.94 -0.93
CA LEU A 176 -12.31 7.88 -1.10
C LEU A 176 -11.42 8.06 -2.34
N ILE A 177 -11.80 8.97 -3.23
CA ILE A 177 -11.00 9.45 -4.37
C ILE A 177 -10.96 10.96 -4.28
N ARG A 178 -9.78 11.54 -4.44
CA ARG A 178 -9.55 12.98 -4.55
C ARG A 178 -9.26 13.32 -6.01
N ILE A 179 -9.86 14.40 -6.49
CA ILE A 179 -9.59 14.92 -7.83
C ILE A 179 -8.76 16.19 -7.67
N THR A 180 -7.57 16.20 -8.26
CA THR A 180 -6.72 17.39 -8.38
C THR A 180 -6.64 17.80 -9.84
N GLN A 181 -6.83 19.09 -10.11
CA GLN A 181 -6.63 19.68 -11.43
C GLN A 181 -5.39 20.55 -11.39
N THR A 182 -4.43 20.24 -12.24
CA THR A 182 -3.23 21.07 -12.42
C THR A 182 -3.48 21.90 -13.67
N THR A 183 -3.62 23.22 -13.52
CA THR A 183 -3.68 24.15 -14.67
C THR A 183 -2.37 24.06 -15.44
N ALA A 184 -2.46 23.84 -16.75
CA ALA A 184 -1.29 23.89 -17.61
C ALA A 184 -0.66 25.30 -17.49
N LYS A 185 0.58 25.39 -16.97
CA LYS A 185 1.37 26.59 -17.14
C LYS A 185 1.59 26.73 -18.63
N HIS A 186 1.08 27.79 -19.25
CA HIS A 186 1.34 28.13 -20.64
C HIS A 186 2.85 28.17 -20.87
N PRO A 187 3.42 27.30 -21.73
CA PRO A 187 4.87 27.27 -21.95
C PRO A 187 5.37 28.35 -22.93
N PHE A 188 4.55 29.33 -23.29
CA PHE A 188 4.96 30.37 -24.23
C PHE A 188 4.65 31.76 -23.65
N GLY A 189 5.67 32.31 -22.97
CA GLY A 189 5.79 33.75 -22.88
C GLY A 189 6.11 34.28 -24.28
N THR A 190 5.13 34.88 -24.94
CA THR A 190 5.37 35.76 -26.09
C THR A 190 6.19 36.94 -25.64
N THR A 191 7.46 36.93 -25.96
CA THR A 191 8.29 38.14 -25.91
C THR A 191 7.89 39.01 -27.07
N ASP A 192 6.95 39.91 -26.88
CA ASP A 192 6.82 41.08 -27.74
C ASP A 192 8.01 42.01 -27.49
N LYS A 193 8.97 41.96 -28.39
CA LYS A 193 9.93 43.04 -28.56
C LYS A 193 9.32 44.15 -29.38
N LYS A 194 9.15 45.27 -28.79
CA LYS A 194 9.18 46.58 -29.45
C LYS A 194 10.59 47.16 -29.33
#